data_08cb666d478c8f4aa653fc2aca7b926e
#
_entry.id   08cb666d478c8f4aa653fc2aca7b926e
#
_cell.length_a   1.000
_cell.length_b   1.000
_cell.length_c   1.000
_cell.angle_alpha   90.00
_cell.angle_beta   90.00
_cell.angle_gamma   90.00
#
_symmetry.space_group_name_H-M   'P 1'
#
loop_
_entity.id
_entity.type
_entity.pdbx_description
1 polymer ?
#
loop_
_entity_poly.entity_id
_entity_poly.type
_entity_poly.pdbx_seq_one_letter_code
_entity_poly.pdbx_strand_id
1 'polypeptide(L)'
;MSGHGTGEADTPIAPFTPATYVRDNVIGLAAFLLALASTVLILPALGVNSAGTLLVVDVLTLIALGAGFLDYRRKAAFYHELHHLTGQLRQACVLPSLIAEPPFLDGKIAYDTASRLAQLSAEETAALRDNEAAYRRYVELWIHEIKTPIAAIKLMLANNPGPESAKVARELERIEAQVDQALYYARSTSVERDYAIREVNLADAAREACKRHSRFLIEKGCTPAFDIPDAMTVLADEPWLVFILGQVIVNAAKYGATTLTFTAREEEPGTSRGRTVLEVRDNGCGIPAADVPRVFERGFTGQVGRAHGSATGMGLYLVASLCASMGLHVGLASEEGTGTRVILTFPHDRTRKELFGA
;
A
#
# COMPACT_ATOMS: atom_id res chain seq x y z
N MET A 1 21.19 -7.76 1.11
CA MET A 1 21.05 -9.05 1.80
C MET A 1 19.87 -8.93 2.73
N SER A 2 18.88 -9.68 2.50
CA SER A 2 17.84 -10.33 3.29
C SER A 2 16.57 -10.37 2.48
N GLY A 3 16.39 -11.45 1.73
CA GLY A 3 15.12 -11.83 1.18
C GLY A 3 14.14 -12.09 2.32
N HIS A 4 13.06 -11.36 2.39
CA HIS A 4 11.89 -11.78 3.15
C HIS A 4 11.18 -12.83 2.33
N GLY A 5 11.35 -14.06 2.75
CA GLY A 5 10.66 -15.22 2.25
C GLY A 5 9.15 -15.06 2.39
N THR A 6 8.50 -14.92 1.25
CA THR A 6 7.09 -15.26 1.09
C THR A 6 6.99 -16.77 1.03
N GLY A 7 6.89 -17.43 2.17
CA GLY A 7 6.87 -18.90 2.17
C GLY A 7 6.71 -19.54 3.53
N GLU A 8 5.92 -18.92 4.45
CA GLU A 8 5.53 -19.64 5.67
C GLU A 8 4.19 -19.15 6.15
N ALA A 9 3.28 -20.08 6.24
CA ALA A 9 1.99 -20.06 6.91
C ALA A 9 0.74 -19.95 6.03
N ASP A 10 0.68 -20.73 4.99
CA ASP A 10 -0.63 -21.23 4.55
C ASP A 10 -0.79 -22.70 4.98
N THR A 11 -0.57 -22.99 6.27
CA THR A 11 -1.06 -24.24 6.85
C THR A 11 -2.57 -24.08 6.98
N PRO A 12 -3.35 -24.76 6.12
CA PRO A 12 -4.80 -24.61 6.16
C PRO A 12 -5.28 -25.06 7.53
N ILE A 13 -6.04 -24.19 8.21
CA ILE A 13 -6.71 -24.54 9.47
C ILE A 13 -7.50 -25.83 9.21
N ALA A 14 -7.25 -26.87 9.98
CA ALA A 14 -7.87 -28.15 9.79
C ALA A 14 -9.41 -28.00 9.83
N PRO A 15 -10.15 -28.47 8.80
CA PRO A 15 -11.59 -28.31 8.75
C PRO A 15 -12.25 -29.14 9.84
N PHE A 16 -13.28 -28.59 10.49
CA PHE A 16 -14.09 -29.32 11.44
C PHE A 16 -15.04 -30.28 10.69
N THR A 17 -14.72 -31.57 10.72
CA THR A 17 -15.46 -32.65 10.03
C THR A 17 -16.01 -33.67 11.02
N PRO A 18 -17.02 -34.50 10.65
CA PRO A 18 -17.46 -35.59 11.50
C PRO A 18 -16.31 -36.52 11.93
N ALA A 19 -15.33 -36.74 11.06
CA ALA A 19 -14.16 -37.58 11.36
C ALA A 19 -13.26 -36.95 12.45
N THR A 20 -13.01 -35.63 12.37
CA THR A 20 -12.24 -34.94 13.41
C THR A 20 -12.98 -34.91 14.73
N TYR A 21 -14.29 -34.69 14.70
CA TYR A 21 -15.14 -34.72 15.90
C TYR A 21 -15.11 -36.11 16.60
N VAL A 22 -15.24 -37.20 15.84
CA VAL A 22 -15.14 -38.57 16.39
C VAL A 22 -13.78 -38.83 16.98
N ARG A 23 -12.72 -38.40 16.32
CA ARG A 23 -11.33 -38.57 16.80
C ARG A 23 -11.10 -37.83 18.13
N ASP A 24 -11.63 -36.62 18.24
CA ASP A 24 -11.47 -35.81 19.48
C ASP A 24 -12.29 -36.36 20.64
N ASN A 25 -13.38 -37.09 20.36
CA ASN A 25 -14.24 -37.71 21.37
C ASN A 25 -13.95 -39.21 21.56
N VAL A 26 -12.79 -39.73 21.14
CA VAL A 26 -12.42 -41.16 21.27
C VAL A 26 -12.55 -41.68 22.69
N ILE A 27 -12.17 -40.90 23.72
CA ILE A 27 -12.24 -41.30 25.10
C ILE A 27 -13.72 -41.49 25.53
N GLY A 28 -14.60 -40.55 25.18
CA GLY A 28 -16.02 -40.63 25.45
C GLY A 28 -16.69 -41.83 24.75
N LEU A 29 -16.31 -42.07 23.48
CA LEU A 29 -16.79 -43.24 22.70
C LEU A 29 -16.31 -44.55 23.32
N ALA A 30 -15.05 -44.63 23.73
CA ALA A 30 -14.51 -45.82 24.41
C ALA A 30 -15.22 -46.11 25.73
N ALA A 31 -15.46 -45.07 26.55
CA ALA A 31 -16.20 -45.16 27.82
C ALA A 31 -17.66 -45.62 27.58
N PHE A 32 -18.31 -45.09 26.53
CA PHE A 32 -19.67 -45.51 26.17
C PHE A 32 -19.72 -46.97 25.71
N LEU A 33 -18.78 -47.44 24.87
CA LEU A 33 -18.67 -48.83 24.46
C LEU A 33 -18.44 -49.78 25.65
N LEU A 34 -17.61 -49.34 26.62
CA LEU A 34 -17.38 -50.12 27.83
C LEU A 34 -18.64 -50.18 28.69
N ALA A 35 -19.41 -49.10 28.78
CA ALA A 35 -20.70 -49.10 29.51
C ALA A 35 -21.72 -50.00 28.83
N LEU A 36 -21.79 -50.02 27.48
CA LEU A 36 -22.64 -50.95 26.76
C LEU A 36 -22.24 -52.40 26.99
N ALA A 37 -20.95 -52.73 26.90
CA ALA A 37 -20.44 -54.06 27.18
C ALA A 37 -20.77 -54.53 28.61
N SER A 38 -20.60 -53.63 29.57
CA SER A 38 -21.00 -53.90 30.97
C SER A 38 -22.49 -54.13 31.11
N THR A 39 -23.33 -53.39 30.42
CA THR A 39 -24.80 -53.55 30.43
C THR A 39 -25.21 -54.91 29.89
N VAL A 40 -24.63 -55.32 28.78
CA VAL A 40 -24.86 -56.62 28.13
C VAL A 40 -24.45 -57.80 29.02
N LEU A 41 -23.42 -57.61 29.87
CA LEU A 41 -22.94 -58.64 30.79
C LEU A 41 -23.77 -58.71 32.09
N ILE A 42 -24.14 -57.56 32.67
CA ILE A 42 -24.76 -57.48 33.99
C ILE A 42 -26.25 -57.78 33.94
N LEU A 43 -26.99 -57.26 32.95
CA LEU A 43 -28.46 -57.47 32.89
C LEU A 43 -28.89 -58.91 32.82
N PRO A 44 -28.30 -59.79 32.01
CA PRO A 44 -28.63 -61.24 32.04
C PRO A 44 -28.26 -61.92 33.34
N ALA A 45 -27.14 -61.51 34.00
CA ALA A 45 -26.75 -62.02 35.30
C ALA A 45 -27.75 -61.69 36.42
N LEU A 46 -28.50 -60.58 36.23
CA LEU A 46 -29.59 -60.15 37.13
C LEU A 46 -30.95 -60.77 36.73
N GLY A 47 -31.01 -61.71 35.81
CA GLY A 47 -32.22 -62.41 35.41
C GLY A 47 -33.09 -61.65 34.38
N VAL A 48 -32.59 -60.59 33.77
CA VAL A 48 -33.31 -59.86 32.72
C VAL A 48 -33.25 -60.69 31.44
N ASN A 49 -34.39 -60.86 30.77
CA ASN A 49 -34.46 -61.62 29.49
C ASN A 49 -33.71 -60.86 28.36
N SER A 50 -33.33 -61.58 27.31
CA SER A 50 -32.58 -61.05 26.18
C SER A 50 -33.28 -59.89 25.46
N ALA A 51 -34.60 -59.91 25.36
CA ALA A 51 -35.38 -58.82 24.76
C ALA A 51 -35.31 -57.55 25.57
N GLY A 52 -35.36 -57.64 26.94
CA GLY A 52 -35.19 -56.49 27.82
C GLY A 52 -33.77 -55.92 27.76
N THR A 53 -32.75 -56.80 27.71
CA THR A 53 -31.37 -56.36 27.57
C THR A 53 -31.15 -55.59 26.25
N LEU A 54 -31.66 -56.14 25.12
CA LEU A 54 -31.58 -55.46 23.82
C LEU A 54 -32.28 -54.12 23.84
N LEU A 55 -33.46 -54.01 24.38
CA LEU A 55 -34.21 -52.76 24.47
C LEU A 55 -33.43 -51.69 25.26
N VAL A 56 -32.77 -52.04 26.38
CA VAL A 56 -31.95 -51.11 27.16
C VAL A 56 -30.74 -50.66 26.32
N VAL A 57 -30.04 -51.54 25.64
CA VAL A 57 -28.90 -51.25 24.76
C VAL A 57 -29.33 -50.34 23.62
N ASP A 58 -30.45 -50.59 22.95
CA ASP A 58 -30.98 -49.80 21.86
C ASP A 58 -31.34 -48.38 22.34
N VAL A 59 -32.01 -48.26 23.45
CA VAL A 59 -32.35 -46.94 24.04
C VAL A 59 -31.11 -46.16 24.40
N LEU A 60 -30.12 -46.74 25.08
CA LEU A 60 -28.86 -46.09 25.42
C LEU A 60 -28.11 -45.66 24.17
N THR A 61 -28.08 -46.51 23.16
CA THR A 61 -27.41 -46.18 21.89
C THR A 61 -28.09 -45.02 21.17
N LEU A 62 -29.44 -45.01 21.13
CA LEU A 62 -30.21 -43.93 20.52
C LEU A 62 -29.98 -42.59 21.23
N ILE A 63 -29.97 -42.61 22.56
CA ILE A 63 -29.69 -41.42 23.37
C ILE A 63 -28.28 -40.89 23.09
N ALA A 64 -27.27 -41.75 23.09
CA ALA A 64 -25.90 -41.37 22.84
C ALA A 64 -25.67 -40.78 21.43
N LEU A 65 -26.28 -41.42 20.41
CA LEU A 65 -26.24 -40.95 19.02
C LEU A 65 -26.94 -39.57 18.90
N GLY A 66 -28.11 -39.40 19.53
CA GLY A 66 -28.85 -38.16 19.55
C GLY A 66 -28.06 -37.02 20.25
N ALA A 67 -27.48 -37.30 21.40
CA ALA A 67 -26.66 -36.34 22.15
C ALA A 67 -25.39 -35.96 21.33
N GLY A 68 -24.68 -36.94 20.75
CA GLY A 68 -23.51 -36.71 19.93
C GLY A 68 -23.81 -35.88 18.68
N PHE A 69 -24.96 -36.18 18.04
CA PHE A 69 -25.40 -35.43 16.85
C PHE A 69 -25.72 -33.95 17.18
N LEU A 70 -26.41 -33.73 18.30
CA LEU A 70 -26.73 -32.36 18.76
C LEU A 70 -25.46 -31.58 19.12
N ASP A 71 -24.51 -32.20 19.82
CA ASP A 71 -23.25 -31.57 20.19
C ASP A 71 -22.40 -31.28 18.94
N TYR A 72 -22.31 -32.24 17.98
CA TYR A 72 -21.66 -32.03 16.71
C TYR A 72 -22.27 -30.83 15.95
N ARG A 73 -23.59 -30.79 15.79
CA ARG A 73 -24.26 -29.69 15.07
C ARG A 73 -24.01 -28.33 15.73
N ARG A 74 -24.03 -28.26 17.05
CA ARG A 74 -23.78 -27.05 17.82
C ARG A 74 -22.36 -26.53 17.59
N LYS A 75 -21.34 -27.41 17.58
CA LYS A 75 -19.95 -27.08 17.37
C LYS A 75 -19.63 -26.77 15.89
N ALA A 76 -20.22 -27.57 14.99
CA ALA A 76 -19.97 -27.44 13.56
C ALA A 76 -20.34 -26.06 13.01
N ALA A 77 -21.46 -25.48 13.45
CA ALA A 77 -21.87 -24.15 13.00
C ALA A 77 -20.80 -23.09 13.29
N PHE A 78 -20.28 -23.05 14.51
CA PHE A 78 -19.25 -22.10 14.92
C PHE A 78 -17.91 -22.33 14.19
N TYR A 79 -17.41 -23.55 14.16
CA TYR A 79 -16.10 -23.83 13.55
C TYR A 79 -16.09 -23.71 12.04
N HIS A 80 -17.20 -23.99 11.35
CA HIS A 80 -17.32 -23.74 9.90
C HIS A 80 -17.31 -22.25 9.59
N GLU A 81 -18.04 -21.44 10.35
CA GLU A 81 -18.07 -19.99 10.17
C GLU A 81 -16.68 -19.37 10.44
N LEU A 82 -16.02 -19.80 11.52
CA LEU A 82 -14.66 -19.40 11.86
C LEU A 82 -13.68 -19.73 10.72
N HIS A 83 -13.74 -20.95 10.21
CA HIS A 83 -12.86 -21.40 9.10
C HIS A 83 -13.09 -20.61 7.83
N HIS A 84 -14.37 -20.38 7.47
CA HIS A 84 -14.72 -19.62 6.27
C HIS A 84 -14.23 -18.17 6.33
N LEU A 85 -14.44 -17.50 7.47
CA LEU A 85 -14.06 -16.09 7.65
C LEU A 85 -12.54 -15.91 7.72
N THR A 86 -11.79 -16.79 8.38
CA THR A 86 -10.32 -16.69 8.46
C THR A 86 -9.64 -16.80 7.09
N GLY A 87 -10.24 -17.51 6.13
CA GLY A 87 -9.72 -17.59 4.75
C GLY A 87 -10.02 -16.36 3.89
N GLN A 88 -10.97 -15.50 4.27
CA GLN A 88 -11.42 -14.37 3.44
C GLN A 88 -11.02 -13.00 4.01
N LEU A 89 -10.75 -12.90 5.30
CA LEU A 89 -10.47 -11.63 5.96
C LEU A 89 -9.02 -11.19 5.75
N ARG A 90 -8.85 -9.99 5.19
CA ARG A 90 -7.54 -9.31 5.13
C ARG A 90 -7.14 -8.63 6.45
N GLN A 91 -8.08 -8.45 7.38
CA GLN A 91 -7.85 -7.78 8.66
C GLN A 91 -8.41 -8.64 9.79
N ALA A 92 -7.55 -9.17 10.63
CA ALA A 92 -7.91 -10.04 11.75
C ALA A 92 -8.78 -9.33 12.82
N CYS A 93 -8.69 -8.00 12.94
CA CYS A 93 -9.42 -7.22 13.94
C CYS A 93 -10.94 -7.21 13.76
N VAL A 94 -11.46 -7.56 12.58
CA VAL A 94 -12.90 -7.57 12.28
C VAL A 94 -13.54 -8.93 12.61
N LEU A 95 -12.74 -9.99 12.78
CA LEU A 95 -13.22 -11.36 12.98
C LEU A 95 -14.26 -11.51 14.11
N PRO A 96 -14.05 -10.95 15.33
CA PRO A 96 -14.99 -11.12 16.42
C PRO A 96 -16.36 -10.45 16.20
N SER A 97 -16.41 -9.40 15.36
CA SER A 97 -17.68 -8.72 15.08
C SER A 97 -18.56 -9.45 14.06
N LEU A 98 -18.00 -10.44 13.37
CA LEU A 98 -18.68 -11.22 12.33
C LEU A 98 -19.15 -12.60 12.84
N ILE A 99 -18.65 -13.07 13.97
CA ILE A 99 -18.97 -14.39 14.53
C ILE A 99 -19.80 -14.21 15.81
N ALA A 100 -20.88 -14.99 15.93
CA ALA A 100 -21.68 -15.00 17.17
C ALA A 100 -20.93 -15.75 18.29
N GLU A 101 -21.07 -15.28 19.53
CA GLU A 101 -20.51 -15.95 20.71
C GLU A 101 -21.10 -17.36 20.85
N PRO A 102 -20.24 -18.42 20.86
CA PRO A 102 -20.73 -19.79 20.92
C PRO A 102 -21.24 -20.17 22.31
N PRO A 103 -22.30 -21.01 22.42
CA PRO A 103 -22.90 -21.39 23.68
C PRO A 103 -22.19 -22.55 24.42
N PHE A 104 -20.96 -22.90 24.02
CA PHE A 104 -20.17 -23.99 24.62
C PHE A 104 -18.78 -23.49 25.04
N LEU A 105 -18.22 -24.09 26.10
CA LEU A 105 -17.04 -23.57 26.78
C LEU A 105 -15.80 -23.46 25.86
N ASP A 106 -15.50 -24.54 25.15
CA ASP A 106 -14.31 -24.56 24.26
C ASP A 106 -14.39 -23.48 23.17
N GLY A 107 -15.58 -23.32 22.56
CA GLY A 107 -15.83 -22.27 21.59
C GLY A 107 -15.75 -20.87 22.21
N LYS A 108 -16.27 -20.70 23.44
CA LYS A 108 -16.19 -19.42 24.15
C LYS A 108 -14.75 -19.03 24.44
N ILE A 109 -13.92 -19.96 24.91
CA ILE A 109 -12.49 -19.73 25.14
C ILE A 109 -11.80 -19.34 23.84
N ALA A 110 -12.09 -20.04 22.73
CA ALA A 110 -11.53 -19.72 21.41
C ALA A 110 -11.97 -18.33 20.92
N TYR A 111 -13.25 -17.99 21.08
CA TYR A 111 -13.82 -16.70 20.74
C TYR A 111 -13.20 -15.56 21.56
N ASP A 112 -13.13 -15.71 22.89
CA ASP A 112 -12.55 -14.71 23.79
C ASP A 112 -11.06 -14.49 23.48
N THR A 113 -10.32 -15.58 23.19
CA THR A 113 -8.91 -15.51 22.82
C THR A 113 -8.74 -14.79 21.49
N ALA A 114 -9.53 -15.14 20.45
CA ALA A 114 -9.51 -14.48 19.16
C ALA A 114 -9.89 -12.99 19.28
N SER A 115 -10.89 -12.68 20.07
CA SER A 115 -11.34 -11.30 20.35
C SER A 115 -10.23 -10.47 21.01
N ARG A 116 -9.54 -11.06 21.99
CA ARG A 116 -8.42 -10.39 22.66
C ARG A 116 -7.24 -10.15 21.74
N LEU A 117 -6.88 -11.13 20.89
CA LEU A 117 -5.82 -10.98 19.90
C LEU A 117 -6.18 -9.94 18.84
N ALA A 118 -7.43 -9.93 18.36
CA ALA A 118 -7.93 -8.94 17.42
C ALA A 118 -7.87 -7.51 18.01
N GLN A 119 -8.26 -7.35 19.28
CA GLN A 119 -8.17 -6.07 19.97
C GLN A 119 -6.71 -5.61 20.12
N LEU A 120 -5.80 -6.47 20.56
CA LEU A 120 -4.38 -6.13 20.68
C LEU A 120 -3.77 -5.74 19.32
N SER A 121 -4.10 -6.46 18.25
CA SER A 121 -3.66 -6.14 16.88
C SER A 121 -4.22 -4.80 16.40
N ALA A 122 -5.47 -4.47 16.74
CA ALA A 122 -6.08 -3.18 16.43
C ALA A 122 -5.40 -2.03 17.19
N GLU A 123 -5.14 -2.22 18.48
CA GLU A 123 -4.44 -1.24 19.33
C GLU A 123 -3.01 -0.99 18.82
N GLU A 124 -2.27 -2.04 18.46
CA GLU A 124 -0.92 -1.93 17.90
C GLU A 124 -0.92 -1.21 16.55
N THR A 125 -1.87 -1.57 15.68
CA THR A 125 -2.02 -0.90 14.37
C THR A 125 -2.38 0.57 14.53
N ALA A 126 -3.27 0.92 15.47
CA ALA A 126 -3.62 2.30 15.77
C ALA A 126 -2.41 3.08 16.31
N ALA A 127 -1.66 2.50 17.26
CA ALA A 127 -0.46 3.14 17.80
C ALA A 127 0.62 3.37 16.72
N LEU A 128 0.81 2.44 15.80
CA LEU A 128 1.73 2.61 14.67
C LEU A 128 1.29 3.76 13.76
N ARG A 129 0.00 3.86 13.43
CA ARG A 129 -0.56 4.97 12.63
C ARG A 129 -0.41 6.32 13.32
N ASP A 130 -0.69 6.38 14.62
CA ASP A 130 -0.55 7.62 15.40
C ASP A 130 0.92 8.08 15.46
N ASN A 131 1.85 7.15 15.63
CA ASN A 131 3.28 7.44 15.64
C ASN A 131 3.77 7.92 14.25
N GLU A 132 3.30 7.30 13.17
CA GLU A 132 3.60 7.72 11.80
C GLU A 132 3.05 9.13 11.52
N ALA A 133 1.82 9.42 11.92
CA ALA A 133 1.22 10.75 11.81
C ALA A 133 1.96 11.81 12.65
N ALA A 134 2.40 11.46 13.86
CA ALA A 134 3.19 12.35 14.71
C ALA A 134 4.56 12.64 14.09
N TYR A 135 5.25 11.62 13.57
CA TYR A 135 6.53 11.77 12.88
C TYR A 135 6.41 12.68 11.65
N ARG A 136 5.36 12.53 10.85
CA ARG A 136 5.08 13.38 9.69
C ARG A 136 4.90 14.85 10.10
N ARG A 137 4.04 15.13 11.09
CA ARG A 137 3.84 16.51 11.60
C ARG A 137 5.14 17.13 12.09
N TYR A 138 5.97 16.34 12.76
CA TYR A 138 7.31 16.78 13.18
C TYR A 138 8.20 17.15 11.99
N VAL A 139 8.26 16.32 10.95
CA VAL A 139 9.04 16.59 9.74
C VAL A 139 8.54 17.84 9.02
N GLU A 140 7.22 18.02 8.88
CA GLU A 140 6.63 19.21 8.26
C GLU A 140 6.98 20.50 9.03
N LEU A 141 6.86 20.48 10.34
CA LEU A 141 7.24 21.61 11.19
C LEU A 141 8.73 21.92 11.04
N TRP A 142 9.57 20.91 11.12
CA TRP A 142 11.03 21.07 10.97
C TRP A 142 11.42 21.67 9.60
N ILE A 143 10.74 21.25 8.52
CA ILE A 143 10.95 21.80 7.18
C ILE A 143 10.55 23.28 7.13
N HIS A 144 9.43 23.66 7.74
CA HIS A 144 9.04 25.07 7.85
C HIS A 144 10.08 25.90 8.58
N GLU A 145 10.62 25.38 9.69
CA GLU A 145 11.65 26.05 10.47
C GLU A 145 12.97 26.21 9.68
N ILE A 146 13.34 25.26 8.82
CA ILE A 146 14.54 25.36 7.96
C ILE A 146 14.33 26.32 6.79
N LYS A 147 13.14 26.39 6.20
CA LYS A 147 12.85 27.33 5.10
C LYS A 147 12.99 28.79 5.51
N THR A 148 12.70 29.12 6.75
CA THR A 148 12.81 30.49 7.29
C THR A 148 14.23 31.02 7.22
N PRO A 149 15.28 30.39 7.79
CA PRO A 149 16.67 30.86 7.66
C PRO A 149 17.18 30.81 6.22
N ILE A 150 16.73 29.82 5.39
CA ILE A 150 17.08 29.82 3.96
C ILE A 150 16.57 31.08 3.27
N ALA A 151 15.31 31.47 3.51
CA ALA A 151 14.74 32.70 2.95
C ALA A 151 15.47 33.96 3.43
N ALA A 152 15.84 34.03 4.73
CA ALA A 152 16.61 35.12 5.27
C ALA A 152 17.99 35.27 4.60
N ILE A 153 18.72 34.14 4.42
CA ILE A 153 20.03 34.17 3.75
C ILE A 153 19.87 34.57 2.27
N LYS A 154 18.86 34.08 1.57
CA LYS A 154 18.54 34.48 0.18
C LYS A 154 18.34 36.00 0.08
N LEU A 155 17.58 36.58 1.03
CA LEU A 155 17.36 38.03 1.07
C LEU A 155 18.65 38.79 1.33
N MET A 156 19.51 38.32 2.24
CA MET A 156 20.82 38.93 2.49
C MET A 156 21.72 38.91 1.24
N LEU A 157 21.72 37.80 0.50
CA LEU A 157 22.49 37.67 -0.73
C LEU A 157 21.95 38.56 -1.85
N ALA A 158 20.62 38.69 -1.96
CA ALA A 158 19.98 39.58 -2.94
C ALA A 158 20.33 41.07 -2.70
N ASN A 159 20.48 41.48 -1.41
CA ASN A 159 20.86 42.81 -1.03
C ASN A 159 22.38 43.08 -1.19
N ASN A 160 23.20 42.04 -1.33
CA ASN A 160 24.66 42.15 -1.51
C ASN A 160 25.10 41.34 -2.74
N PRO A 161 24.80 41.80 -3.96
CA PRO A 161 25.11 41.04 -5.18
C PRO A 161 26.62 41.00 -5.41
N GLY A 162 27.14 39.81 -5.78
CA GLY A 162 28.53 39.57 -6.09
C GLY A 162 28.80 38.14 -6.53
N PRO A 163 29.99 37.85 -7.09
CA PRO A 163 30.30 36.49 -7.57
C PRO A 163 30.28 35.45 -6.45
N GLU A 164 30.68 35.77 -5.25
CA GLU A 164 30.60 34.88 -4.08
C GLU A 164 29.15 34.70 -3.61
N SER A 165 28.36 35.78 -3.57
CA SER A 165 26.93 35.69 -3.26
C SER A 165 26.19 34.81 -4.23
N ALA A 166 26.54 34.85 -5.50
CA ALA A 166 25.96 33.94 -6.52
C ALA A 166 26.32 32.48 -6.30
N LYS A 167 27.52 32.17 -5.80
CA LYS A 167 27.90 30.79 -5.44
C LYS A 167 27.10 30.26 -4.26
N VAL A 168 26.98 31.06 -3.19
CA VAL A 168 26.24 30.73 -1.98
C VAL A 168 24.74 30.56 -2.33
N ALA A 169 24.17 31.42 -3.17
CA ALA A 169 22.79 31.31 -3.62
C ALA A 169 22.50 29.96 -4.33
N ARG A 170 23.43 29.46 -5.14
CA ARG A 170 23.31 28.15 -5.79
C ARG A 170 23.31 27.01 -4.79
N GLU A 171 24.15 27.04 -3.77
CA GLU A 171 24.16 26.00 -2.73
C GLU A 171 22.87 26.04 -1.87
N LEU A 172 22.33 27.25 -1.60
CA LEU A 172 21.04 27.40 -0.93
C LEU A 172 19.87 26.82 -1.77
N GLU A 173 19.87 27.03 -3.09
CA GLU A 173 18.87 26.41 -3.99
C GLU A 173 18.95 24.88 -3.95
N ARG A 174 20.16 24.32 -3.83
CA ARG A 174 20.34 22.87 -3.67
C ARG A 174 19.81 22.36 -2.33
N ILE A 175 20.10 23.08 -1.24
CA ILE A 175 19.58 22.75 0.10
C ILE A 175 18.05 22.78 0.09
N GLU A 176 17.45 23.83 -0.46
CA GLU A 176 16.00 23.99 -0.57
C GLU A 176 15.36 22.83 -1.36
N ALA A 177 15.96 22.45 -2.49
CA ALA A 177 15.47 21.30 -3.27
C ALA A 177 15.53 19.99 -2.46
N GLN A 178 16.56 19.78 -1.62
CA GLN A 178 16.65 18.60 -0.75
C GLN A 178 15.62 18.64 0.37
N VAL A 179 15.37 19.81 0.95
CA VAL A 179 14.33 20.03 1.98
C VAL A 179 12.94 19.75 1.40
N ASP A 180 12.64 20.26 0.20
CA ASP A 180 11.39 19.97 -0.49
C ASP A 180 11.25 18.49 -0.81
N GLN A 181 12.32 17.83 -1.24
CA GLN A 181 12.33 16.38 -1.47
C GLN A 181 12.00 15.59 -0.20
N ALA A 182 12.55 16.00 0.97
CA ALA A 182 12.25 15.38 2.26
C ALA A 182 10.77 15.57 2.66
N LEU A 183 10.19 16.77 2.38
CA LEU A 183 8.78 17.04 2.62
C LEU A 183 7.87 16.11 1.80
N TYR A 184 8.11 16.06 0.48
CA TYR A 184 7.31 15.21 -0.38
C TYR A 184 7.48 13.73 -0.07
N TYR A 185 8.67 13.32 0.38
CA TYR A 185 8.88 11.96 0.89
C TYR A 185 8.03 11.66 2.12
N ALA A 186 8.04 12.54 3.13
CA ALA A 186 7.24 12.39 4.33
C ALA A 186 5.73 12.33 4.03
N ARG A 187 5.26 13.13 3.06
CA ARG A 187 3.86 13.12 2.62
C ARG A 187 3.49 11.91 1.76
N SER A 188 4.42 11.39 0.96
CA SER A 188 4.16 10.25 0.06
C SER A 188 4.01 8.92 0.78
N THR A 189 4.55 8.78 2.00
CA THR A 189 4.46 7.58 2.83
C THR A 189 3.23 7.55 3.74
N SER A 190 2.45 8.62 3.78
CA SER A 190 1.28 8.76 4.66
C SER A 190 0.08 7.95 4.18
N VAL A 191 -0.60 7.31 5.12
CA VAL A 191 -1.89 6.63 4.91
C VAL A 191 -3.03 7.66 4.76
N GLU A 192 -2.92 8.82 5.40
CA GLU A 192 -3.85 9.92 5.24
C GLU A 192 -3.55 10.70 3.96
N ARG A 193 -4.56 10.83 3.12
CA ARG A 193 -4.47 11.51 1.83
C ARG A 193 -4.54 13.01 2.04
N ASP A 194 -3.39 13.65 2.21
CA ASP A 194 -3.24 15.08 2.46
C ASP A 194 -3.01 15.85 1.13
N TYR A 195 -3.71 15.45 0.08
CA TYR A 195 -3.68 16.09 -1.24
C TYR A 195 -5.09 16.47 -1.70
N ALA A 196 -5.21 17.64 -2.33
CA ALA A 196 -6.46 18.16 -2.86
C ALA A 196 -6.53 17.93 -4.38
N ILE A 197 -7.27 16.90 -4.80
CA ILE A 197 -7.49 16.65 -6.23
C ILE A 197 -8.45 17.70 -6.78
N ARG A 198 -8.00 18.43 -7.79
CA ARG A 198 -8.75 19.48 -8.49
C ARG A 198 -8.52 19.37 -9.99
N GLU A 199 -9.34 20.07 -10.77
CA GLU A 199 -9.03 20.30 -12.18
C GLU A 199 -7.84 21.24 -12.28
N VAL A 200 -6.75 20.78 -12.92
CA VAL A 200 -5.51 21.51 -13.11
C VAL A 200 -5.26 21.65 -14.61
N ASN A 201 -4.97 22.87 -15.08
CA ASN A 201 -4.50 23.08 -16.44
C ASN A 201 -3.12 22.49 -16.62
N LEU A 202 -2.99 21.52 -17.53
CA LEU A 202 -1.77 20.75 -17.69
C LEU A 202 -0.61 21.58 -18.29
N ALA A 203 -0.93 22.51 -19.22
CA ALA A 203 0.06 23.38 -19.81
C ALA A 203 0.61 24.38 -18.79
N ASP A 204 -0.23 24.93 -17.92
CA ASP A 204 0.20 25.86 -16.89
C ASP A 204 1.06 25.17 -15.82
N ALA A 205 0.69 23.95 -15.40
CA ALA A 205 1.50 23.16 -14.48
C ALA A 205 2.89 22.87 -15.05
N ALA A 206 2.98 22.52 -16.36
CA ALA A 206 4.25 22.25 -17.02
C ALA A 206 5.11 23.52 -17.14
N ARG A 207 4.50 24.66 -17.50
CA ARG A 207 5.18 25.98 -17.54
C ARG A 207 5.68 26.40 -16.16
N GLU A 208 4.85 26.24 -15.12
CA GLU A 208 5.24 26.59 -13.75
C GLU A 208 6.40 25.71 -13.26
N ALA A 209 6.40 24.41 -13.57
CA ALA A 209 7.52 23.53 -13.23
C ALA A 209 8.81 23.96 -13.93
N CYS A 210 8.76 24.31 -15.21
CA CYS A 210 9.92 24.84 -15.94
C CYS A 210 10.39 26.20 -15.39
N LYS A 211 9.45 27.09 -15.02
CA LYS A 211 9.76 28.39 -14.44
C LYS A 211 10.50 28.26 -13.10
N ARG A 212 10.09 27.35 -12.24
CA ARG A 212 10.78 27.07 -10.96
C ARG A 212 12.22 26.60 -11.15
N HIS A 213 12.48 25.89 -12.23
CA HIS A 213 13.82 25.36 -12.56
C HIS A 213 14.52 26.13 -13.68
N SER A 214 14.03 27.32 -14.05
CA SER A 214 14.51 28.09 -15.20
C SER A 214 16.02 28.38 -15.15
N ARG A 215 16.54 28.78 -13.99
CA ARG A 215 17.97 29.06 -13.81
C ARG A 215 18.82 27.81 -14.10
N PHE A 216 18.41 26.66 -13.57
CA PHE A 216 19.11 25.39 -13.78
C PHE A 216 19.04 24.94 -15.25
N LEU A 217 17.88 25.11 -15.91
CA LEU A 217 17.72 24.84 -17.33
C LEU A 217 18.64 25.71 -18.20
N ILE A 218 18.71 27.03 -17.91
CA ILE A 218 19.60 27.96 -18.61
C ILE A 218 21.07 27.58 -18.40
N GLU A 219 21.47 27.28 -17.15
CA GLU A 219 22.85 26.87 -16.83
C GLU A 219 23.25 25.59 -17.57
N LYS A 220 22.33 24.66 -17.76
CA LYS A 220 22.53 23.40 -18.48
C LYS A 220 22.31 23.51 -20.01
N GLY A 221 21.85 24.65 -20.51
CA GLY A 221 21.52 24.83 -21.92
C GLY A 221 20.36 23.99 -22.39
N CYS A 222 19.43 23.64 -21.50
CA CYS A 222 18.27 22.81 -21.81
C CYS A 222 17.04 23.69 -22.09
N THR A 223 16.46 23.57 -23.28
CA THR A 223 15.32 24.36 -23.73
C THR A 223 14.03 23.54 -23.68
N PRO A 224 13.00 23.98 -22.93
CA PRO A 224 11.69 23.34 -22.93
C PRO A 224 10.87 23.74 -24.15
N ALA A 225 10.15 22.78 -24.73
CA ALA A 225 9.16 22.95 -25.79
C ALA A 225 7.83 22.33 -25.35
N PHE A 226 6.72 23.04 -25.63
CA PHE A 226 5.38 22.63 -25.17
C PHE A 226 4.49 22.38 -26.38
N ASP A 227 3.96 21.17 -26.46
CA ASP A 227 2.94 20.73 -27.40
C ASP A 227 1.76 20.16 -26.59
N ILE A 228 1.18 21.01 -25.75
CA ILE A 228 0.05 20.71 -24.87
C ILE A 228 -1.09 21.65 -25.26
N PRO A 229 -2.30 21.14 -25.58
CA PRO A 229 -3.46 21.99 -25.81
C PRO A 229 -3.76 22.89 -24.62
N ASP A 230 -3.93 24.19 -24.82
CA ASP A 230 -4.11 25.18 -23.74
C ASP A 230 -5.35 24.93 -22.86
N ALA A 231 -6.39 24.30 -23.39
CA ALA A 231 -7.60 23.97 -22.64
C ALA A 231 -7.55 22.60 -21.95
N MET A 232 -6.44 21.87 -22.02
CA MET A 232 -6.35 20.52 -21.47
C MET A 232 -6.23 20.56 -19.96
N THR A 233 -7.20 19.93 -19.26
CA THR A 233 -7.24 19.82 -17.81
C THR A 233 -7.11 18.36 -17.37
N VAL A 234 -6.57 18.14 -16.17
CA VAL A 234 -6.43 16.83 -15.53
C VAL A 234 -6.82 16.91 -14.06
N LEU A 235 -7.26 15.81 -13.46
CA LEU A 235 -7.52 15.72 -12.03
C LEU A 235 -6.23 15.40 -11.28
N ALA A 236 -5.69 16.38 -10.57
CA ALA A 236 -4.44 16.23 -9.80
C ALA A 236 -4.40 17.23 -8.62
N ASP A 237 -3.45 17.03 -7.71
CA ASP A 237 -2.98 18.07 -6.81
C ASP A 237 -1.91 18.89 -7.54
N GLU A 238 -2.17 20.17 -7.78
CA GLU A 238 -1.29 21.02 -8.57
C GLU A 238 0.13 21.13 -8.00
N PRO A 239 0.32 21.42 -6.69
CA PRO A 239 1.65 21.43 -6.07
C PRO A 239 2.42 20.12 -6.27
N TRP A 240 1.75 18.97 -6.13
CA TRP A 240 2.36 17.67 -6.33
C TRP A 240 2.72 17.41 -7.80
N LEU A 241 1.82 17.77 -8.70
CA LEU A 241 2.08 17.66 -10.15
C LEU A 241 3.27 18.50 -10.58
N VAL A 242 3.34 19.76 -10.13
CA VAL A 242 4.48 20.66 -10.39
C VAL A 242 5.79 20.09 -9.84
N PHE A 243 5.76 19.49 -8.64
CA PHE A 243 6.94 18.83 -8.07
C PHE A 243 7.36 17.60 -8.90
N ILE A 244 6.41 16.73 -9.29
CA ILE A 244 6.68 15.56 -10.14
C ILE A 244 7.36 15.98 -11.44
N LEU A 245 6.80 16.98 -12.13
CA LEU A 245 7.37 17.51 -13.36
C LEU A 245 8.75 18.13 -13.12
N GLY A 246 8.93 18.83 -12.00
CA GLY A 246 10.23 19.37 -11.58
C GLY A 246 11.31 18.29 -11.43
N GLN A 247 10.98 17.13 -10.85
CA GLN A 247 11.92 16.02 -10.72
C GLN A 247 12.33 15.46 -12.09
N VAL A 248 11.38 15.36 -13.05
CA VAL A 248 11.65 14.92 -14.41
C VAL A 248 12.53 15.93 -15.15
N ILE A 249 12.21 17.23 -15.04
CA ILE A 249 12.96 18.33 -15.65
C ILE A 249 14.41 18.36 -15.14
N VAL A 250 14.59 18.27 -13.82
CA VAL A 250 15.94 18.29 -13.22
C VAL A 250 16.75 17.06 -13.65
N ASN A 251 16.13 15.89 -13.74
CA ASN A 251 16.79 14.69 -14.24
C ASN A 251 17.24 14.88 -15.70
N ALA A 252 16.35 15.31 -16.59
CA ALA A 252 16.68 15.54 -17.98
C ALA A 252 17.90 16.49 -18.14
N ALA A 253 17.85 17.65 -17.52
CA ALA A 253 18.93 18.64 -17.59
C ALA A 253 20.23 18.14 -16.93
N LYS A 254 20.13 17.40 -15.82
CA LYS A 254 21.27 16.78 -15.11
C LYS A 254 21.99 15.75 -15.99
N TYR A 255 21.25 15.00 -16.79
CA TYR A 255 21.80 13.95 -17.65
C TYR A 255 22.02 14.38 -19.10
N GLY A 256 22.27 15.69 -19.30
CA GLY A 256 22.81 16.25 -20.52
C GLY A 256 21.79 16.53 -21.61
N ALA A 257 20.50 16.60 -21.28
CA ALA A 257 19.51 17.01 -22.25
C ALA A 257 19.68 18.48 -22.64
N THR A 258 19.60 18.76 -23.95
CA THR A 258 19.57 20.12 -24.50
C THR A 258 18.16 20.53 -24.93
N THR A 259 17.26 19.57 -25.09
CA THR A 259 15.85 19.78 -25.44
C THR A 259 14.97 18.93 -24.55
N LEU A 260 13.88 19.53 -24.05
CA LEU A 260 12.87 18.87 -23.24
C LEU A 260 11.50 19.16 -23.83
N THR A 261 10.81 18.16 -24.37
CA THR A 261 9.53 18.30 -25.05
C THR A 261 8.40 17.74 -24.19
N PHE A 262 7.38 18.54 -23.97
CA PHE A 262 6.14 18.16 -23.29
C PHE A 262 5.04 17.99 -24.34
N THR A 263 4.48 16.79 -24.47
CA THR A 263 3.40 16.48 -25.40
C THR A 263 2.24 15.87 -24.64
N ALA A 264 1.03 16.35 -24.86
CA ALA A 264 -0.13 15.77 -24.21
C ALA A 264 -1.23 15.41 -25.22
N ARG A 265 -1.93 14.30 -24.97
CA ARG A 265 -3.04 13.81 -25.76
C ARG A 265 -4.08 13.11 -24.91
N GLU A 266 -5.32 13.14 -25.38
CA GLU A 266 -6.38 12.31 -24.82
C GLU A 266 -6.45 10.98 -25.56
N GLU A 267 -6.63 9.90 -24.81
CA GLU A 267 -6.86 8.56 -25.33
C GLU A 267 -8.22 8.06 -24.86
N GLU A 268 -9.03 7.50 -25.76
CA GLU A 268 -10.39 6.98 -25.54
C GLU A 268 -11.32 7.97 -24.79
N PRO A 269 -11.45 9.24 -25.23
CA PRO A 269 -12.25 10.23 -24.54
C PRO A 269 -13.72 9.80 -24.45
N GLY A 270 -14.34 10.06 -23.29
CA GLY A 270 -15.75 9.75 -23.06
C GLY A 270 -16.06 8.29 -22.72
N THR A 271 -15.05 7.41 -22.64
CA THR A 271 -15.19 6.02 -22.20
C THR A 271 -14.74 5.84 -20.74
N SER A 272 -15.10 4.71 -20.13
CA SER A 272 -14.56 4.32 -18.81
C SER A 272 -13.06 4.04 -18.80
N ARG A 273 -12.42 3.92 -19.97
CA ARG A 273 -10.99 3.79 -20.18
C ARG A 273 -10.33 5.08 -20.62
N GLY A 274 -11.10 6.17 -20.71
CA GLY A 274 -10.62 7.49 -21.08
C GLY A 274 -9.48 7.94 -20.16
N ARG A 275 -8.45 8.51 -20.77
CA ARG A 275 -7.27 9.01 -20.04
C ARG A 275 -6.60 10.15 -20.80
N THR A 276 -5.97 11.04 -20.06
CA THR A 276 -5.01 12.00 -20.59
C THR A 276 -3.61 11.45 -20.37
N VAL A 277 -2.79 11.51 -21.40
CA VAL A 277 -1.39 11.08 -21.36
C VAL A 277 -0.50 12.30 -21.59
N LEU A 278 0.36 12.62 -20.62
CA LEU A 278 1.44 13.59 -20.73
C LEU A 278 2.75 12.83 -20.92
N GLU A 279 3.45 13.12 -21.98
CA GLU A 279 4.77 12.61 -22.28
C GLU A 279 5.79 13.74 -22.14
N VAL A 280 6.83 13.51 -21.36
CA VAL A 280 7.98 14.41 -21.20
C VAL A 280 9.19 13.69 -21.77
N ARG A 281 9.68 14.17 -22.90
CA ARG A 281 10.79 13.57 -23.65
C ARG A 281 12.01 14.47 -23.61
N ASP A 282 13.15 13.90 -23.28
CA ASP A 282 14.46 14.53 -23.37
C ASP A 282 15.34 13.85 -24.42
N ASN A 283 16.39 14.56 -24.82
CA ASN A 283 17.45 14.08 -25.71
C ASN A 283 18.79 13.90 -24.97
N GLY A 284 18.76 13.57 -23.68
CA GLY A 284 19.95 13.33 -22.86
C GLY A 284 20.65 12.01 -23.17
N CYS A 285 21.53 11.59 -22.26
CA CYS A 285 22.33 10.36 -22.47
C CYS A 285 21.52 9.06 -22.42
N GLY A 286 20.23 9.11 -22.05
CA GLY A 286 19.39 7.93 -21.89
C GLY A 286 19.78 7.04 -20.69
N ILE A 287 19.11 5.90 -20.58
CA ILE A 287 19.27 4.93 -19.49
C ILE A 287 19.52 3.56 -20.09
N PRO A 288 20.57 2.84 -19.67
CA PRO A 288 20.82 1.47 -20.10
C PRO A 288 19.60 0.56 -19.86
N ALA A 289 19.30 -0.33 -20.80
CA ALA A 289 18.11 -1.20 -20.73
C ALA A 289 18.06 -2.04 -19.44
N ALA A 290 19.20 -2.45 -18.89
CA ALA A 290 19.30 -3.19 -17.63
C ALA A 290 18.85 -2.35 -16.40
N ASP A 291 18.97 -1.02 -16.46
CA ASP A 291 18.66 -0.11 -15.36
C ASP A 291 17.18 0.36 -15.43
N VAL A 292 16.54 0.37 -16.60
CA VAL A 292 15.17 0.86 -16.82
C VAL A 292 14.14 0.23 -15.85
N PRO A 293 14.11 -1.08 -15.59
CA PRO A 293 13.15 -1.67 -14.67
C PRO A 293 13.29 -1.18 -13.21
N ARG A 294 14.46 -0.63 -12.87
CA ARG A 294 14.86 -0.28 -11.50
C ARG A 294 14.84 1.22 -11.20
N VAL A 295 14.62 2.07 -12.21
CA VAL A 295 14.72 3.54 -12.06
C VAL A 295 13.77 4.12 -11.01
N PHE A 296 12.67 3.43 -10.71
CA PHE A 296 11.70 3.82 -9.68
C PHE A 296 11.97 3.18 -8.30
N GLU A 297 13.02 2.34 -8.16
CA GLU A 297 13.40 1.78 -6.87
C GLU A 297 14.01 2.87 -5.96
N ARG A 298 13.71 2.80 -4.67
CA ARG A 298 14.22 3.74 -3.67
C ARG A 298 15.74 3.69 -3.59
N GLY A 299 16.40 4.84 -3.77
CA GLY A 299 17.85 4.97 -3.67
C GLY A 299 18.62 4.38 -4.85
N PHE A 300 17.91 3.94 -5.91
CA PHE A 300 18.59 3.42 -7.09
C PHE A 300 19.28 4.55 -7.87
N THR A 301 20.56 4.37 -8.13
CA THR A 301 21.37 5.24 -8.99
C THR A 301 22.10 4.36 -9.99
N GLY A 302 21.80 4.52 -11.27
CA GLY A 302 22.52 3.84 -12.37
C GLY A 302 24.01 4.20 -12.41
N GLN A 303 24.75 3.58 -13.31
CA GLN A 303 26.20 3.84 -13.45
C GLN A 303 26.51 5.32 -13.73
N VAL A 304 25.73 5.97 -14.59
CA VAL A 304 25.86 7.40 -14.92
C VAL A 304 25.58 8.28 -13.71
N GLY A 305 24.59 7.93 -12.88
CA GLY A 305 24.25 8.65 -11.65
C GLY A 305 25.36 8.62 -10.60
N ARG A 306 26.03 7.48 -10.46
CA ARG A 306 27.19 7.31 -9.55
C ARG A 306 28.39 8.16 -10.00
N ALA A 307 28.65 8.22 -11.29
CA ALA A 307 29.74 9.02 -11.86
C ALA A 307 29.57 10.54 -11.62
N HIS A 308 28.32 11.03 -11.54
CA HIS A 308 28.02 12.45 -11.30
C HIS A 308 28.01 12.85 -9.82
N GLY A 309 28.23 11.92 -8.88
CA GLY A 309 28.49 12.19 -7.44
C GLY A 309 27.36 12.83 -6.60
N SER A 310 26.25 13.24 -7.22
CA SER A 310 25.15 13.96 -6.55
C SER A 310 23.75 13.32 -6.70
N ALA A 311 23.71 12.02 -7.09
CA ALA A 311 22.44 11.33 -7.29
C ALA A 311 22.00 10.61 -6.00
N THR A 312 20.90 11.04 -5.39
CA THR A 312 20.32 10.41 -4.20
C THR A 312 19.47 9.16 -4.53
N GLY A 313 19.09 8.98 -5.82
CA GLY A 313 18.16 7.91 -6.24
C GLY A 313 16.73 8.09 -5.70
N MET A 314 16.39 9.27 -5.18
CA MET A 314 15.07 9.53 -4.57
C MET A 314 14.08 10.19 -5.54
N GLY A 315 14.56 10.90 -6.58
CA GLY A 315 13.70 11.73 -7.44
C GLY A 315 12.62 10.91 -8.17
N LEU A 316 13.01 9.91 -8.98
CA LEU A 316 12.06 9.07 -9.71
C LEU A 316 11.25 8.15 -8.79
N TYR A 317 11.82 7.69 -7.68
CA TYR A 317 11.05 6.98 -6.66
C TYR A 317 9.89 7.84 -6.13
N LEU A 318 10.13 9.12 -5.81
CA LEU A 318 9.09 10.05 -5.37
C LEU A 318 8.07 10.32 -6.46
N VAL A 319 8.50 10.46 -7.72
CA VAL A 319 7.57 10.56 -8.86
C VAL A 319 6.60 9.39 -8.87
N ALA A 320 7.09 8.15 -8.78
CA ALA A 320 6.24 6.96 -8.76
C ALA A 320 5.32 6.90 -7.53
N SER A 321 5.85 7.22 -6.35
CA SER A 321 5.12 7.21 -5.10
C SER A 321 3.97 8.22 -5.08
N LEU A 322 4.24 9.47 -5.50
CA LEU A 322 3.23 10.53 -5.56
C LEU A 322 2.18 10.26 -6.65
N CYS A 323 2.59 9.74 -7.82
CA CYS A 323 1.65 9.30 -8.84
C CYS A 323 0.70 8.22 -8.30
N ALA A 324 1.24 7.20 -7.65
CA ALA A 324 0.44 6.12 -7.05
C ALA A 324 -0.53 6.65 -5.98
N SER A 325 -0.10 7.57 -5.12
CA SER A 325 -0.95 8.21 -4.10
C SER A 325 -2.13 8.97 -4.73
N MET A 326 -1.90 9.68 -5.84
CA MET A 326 -2.95 10.37 -6.60
C MET A 326 -3.73 9.44 -7.54
N GLY A 327 -3.44 8.12 -7.58
CA GLY A 327 -4.05 7.18 -8.52
C GLY A 327 -3.68 7.48 -9.98
N LEU A 328 -2.52 8.09 -10.23
CA LEU A 328 -1.94 8.26 -11.54
C LEU A 328 -1.01 7.09 -11.85
N HIS A 329 -0.77 6.86 -13.15
CA HIS A 329 0.25 5.91 -13.56
C HIS A 329 1.46 6.66 -14.13
N VAL A 330 2.66 6.19 -13.82
CA VAL A 330 3.90 6.66 -14.40
C VAL A 330 4.62 5.51 -15.09
N GLY A 331 5.10 5.77 -16.30
CA GLY A 331 5.95 4.87 -17.08
C GLY A 331 7.20 5.59 -17.54
N LEU A 332 8.22 4.82 -17.90
CA LEU A 332 9.45 5.35 -18.47
C LEU A 332 9.92 4.43 -19.59
N ALA A 333 10.31 5.05 -20.71
CA ALA A 333 11.01 4.40 -21.81
C ALA A 333 12.29 5.18 -22.09
N SER A 334 13.40 4.48 -22.29
CA SER A 334 14.68 5.13 -22.53
C SER A 334 15.56 4.25 -23.41
N GLU A 335 16.40 4.90 -24.20
CA GLU A 335 17.43 4.27 -25.02
C GLU A 335 18.73 5.01 -24.80
N GLU A 336 19.77 4.27 -24.46
CA GLU A 336 21.11 4.82 -24.20
C GLU A 336 21.64 5.56 -25.44
N GLY A 337 22.11 6.79 -25.23
CA GLY A 337 22.59 7.67 -26.30
C GLY A 337 21.49 8.43 -27.07
N THR A 338 20.20 8.14 -26.82
CA THR A 338 19.07 8.77 -27.55
C THR A 338 18.26 9.70 -26.67
N GLY A 339 18.04 9.33 -25.38
CA GLY A 339 17.28 10.11 -24.41
C GLY A 339 16.27 9.28 -23.62
N THR A 340 15.47 9.97 -22.84
CA THR A 340 14.46 9.37 -21.96
C THR A 340 13.08 9.98 -22.21
N ARG A 341 12.04 9.17 -22.03
CA ARG A 341 10.64 9.53 -22.13
C ARG A 341 9.92 9.10 -20.86
N VAL A 342 9.45 10.05 -20.08
CA VAL A 342 8.59 9.81 -18.92
C VAL A 342 7.15 10.04 -19.32
N ILE A 343 6.27 9.11 -18.99
CA ILE A 343 4.86 9.09 -19.38
C ILE A 343 4.02 9.13 -18.11
N LEU A 344 3.21 10.19 -17.96
CA LEU A 344 2.23 10.33 -16.90
C LEU A 344 0.84 10.08 -17.48
N THR A 345 0.07 9.20 -16.84
CA THR A 345 -1.29 8.85 -17.29
C THR A 345 -2.30 9.26 -16.23
N PHE A 346 -3.27 10.07 -16.63
CA PHE A 346 -4.35 10.61 -15.81
C PHE A 346 -5.66 9.94 -16.21
N PRO A 347 -6.20 8.99 -15.45
CA PRO A 347 -7.48 8.35 -15.75
C PRO A 347 -8.64 9.33 -15.65
N HIS A 348 -9.62 9.24 -16.59
CA HIS A 348 -10.85 10.02 -16.60
C HIS A 348 -12.00 9.36 -15.82
N ASP A 349 -11.73 8.42 -14.94
CA ASP A 349 -12.75 7.65 -14.23
C ASP A 349 -13.74 8.54 -13.48
N ARG A 350 -15.05 8.34 -13.72
CA ARG A 350 -16.14 9.04 -13.05
C ARG A 350 -16.12 8.84 -11.54
N THR A 351 -15.79 7.65 -11.08
CA THR A 351 -15.65 7.30 -9.65
C THR A 351 -14.63 8.20 -8.96
N ARG A 352 -13.62 8.64 -9.67
CA ARG A 352 -12.61 9.55 -9.17
C ARG A 352 -13.11 10.98 -9.03
N LYS A 353 -13.93 11.48 -9.96
CA LYS A 353 -14.61 12.78 -9.84
C LYS A 353 -15.57 12.82 -8.65
N GLU A 354 -16.31 11.74 -8.41
CA GLU A 354 -17.26 11.62 -7.30
C GLU A 354 -16.58 11.50 -5.94
N LEU A 355 -15.42 10.82 -5.87
CA LEU A 355 -14.68 10.62 -4.62
C LEU A 355 -13.89 11.85 -4.16
N PHE A 356 -13.49 12.73 -5.08
CA PHE A 356 -12.61 13.87 -4.77
C PHE A 356 -13.26 15.24 -4.95
N GLY A 357 -14.58 15.30 -5.28
CA GLY A 357 -15.41 16.49 -5.19
C GLY A 357 -14.91 17.64 -6.06
N ALA A 358 -15.02 17.49 -7.37
CA ALA A 358 -14.91 18.62 -8.28
C ALA A 358 -16.27 19.29 -8.48
#